data_a859c6d3c3a937de41cc6afeb2767270
#
_entry.id   a859c6d3c3a937de41cc6afeb2767270
#
_cell.length_a   1.000
_cell.length_b   1.000
_cell.length_c   1.000
_cell.angle_alpha   90.00
_cell.angle_beta   90.00
_cell.angle_gamma   90.00
#
_symmetry.space_group_name_H-M   'P 1'
#
loop_
_entity.id
_entity.type
_entity.pdbx_description
1 polymer ?
#
loop_
_entity_poly.entity_id
_entity_poly.type
_entity_poly.pdbx_seq_one_letter_code
_entity_poly.pdbx_strand_id
1 'polypeptide(L)'
;MRARSLTTLAACLGAVVVPLGGGALAAPAVARAAVQTGAARSASPQATAALTPAAQAKAAYDRMTTAQRIGQLFMVGGPVTGLSSATTTAITRYHVGNLVLTGRTTAGAPPVRYLAGQAQNLTTSAATGAVPLLVAADQEGGAVQVLRGPGFSTMPTALTQGTWSDATLSANARTWGTQVMRSGVDVDLAPVMDTVSKSFAPFNKPIGYYGREYGYTQAVVADKGTTFLKGMQASGLAMTAKHFPGLGRVTGNTDTTSGVTDTVTTRTSPDLAPFRAAVTAGARLLMVSSAYYSRIDPARPAVFSPTVIRGMIRADLGFGGIVISDDIGDAKQVAAWAPGIRAINFLICGGDMVLTVNPSLIPAMVGAVSARVATNTAFRGQVQAAALRVLTVKAQYGLLNPRLPVTGTLGSQTNTSLQRWLGIAQTGVFDTATIRALQARTGTSVTGVWNARSIAALQNYLWLYLDNATTWNSRTVAGLQRYLNTQL
;
A
#
# COMPACT_ATOMS: atom_id res chain seq x y z
N MET A 1 -48.94 -16.58 36.35
CA MET A 1 -49.41 -17.83 35.73
C MET A 1 -48.23 -18.33 34.90
N ARG A 2 -47.50 -19.25 35.43
CA ARG A 2 -47.36 -20.71 35.19
C ARG A 2 -47.24 -21.05 33.71
N ALA A 3 -46.03 -21.39 33.27
CA ALA A 3 -45.40 -22.71 33.21
C ALA A 3 -45.75 -23.42 31.87
N ARG A 4 -44.93 -24.12 31.16
CA ARG A 4 -43.97 -25.21 31.48
C ARG A 4 -43.08 -25.56 30.29
N SER A 5 -41.89 -26.03 30.59
CA SER A 5 -40.96 -26.82 29.80
C SER A 5 -41.58 -28.06 29.11
N LEU A 6 -40.94 -28.54 28.05
CA LEU A 6 -40.79 -29.96 27.78
C LEU A 6 -39.51 -30.25 26.96
N THR A 7 -38.64 -30.99 27.62
CA THR A 7 -37.46 -31.70 27.14
C THR A 7 -37.89 -32.99 26.48
N THR A 8 -37.26 -33.43 25.40
CA THR A 8 -37.29 -34.82 24.98
C THR A 8 -35.92 -35.30 24.52
N LEU A 9 -35.45 -36.31 25.22
CA LEU A 9 -34.29 -37.16 24.98
C LEU A 9 -34.74 -38.36 24.12
N ALA A 10 -33.89 -38.89 23.23
CA ALA A 10 -33.89 -40.25 22.74
C ALA A 10 -32.53 -40.55 22.11
N ALA A 11 -31.88 -41.34 22.57
CA ALA A 11 -31.35 -42.61 22.96
C ALA A 11 -30.90 -43.48 21.76
N CYS A 12 -29.67 -43.98 21.92
CA CYS A 12 -28.89 -44.89 21.10
C CYS A 12 -29.58 -46.22 20.77
N LEU A 13 -29.20 -46.83 19.64
CA LEU A 13 -29.16 -48.29 19.50
C LEU A 13 -28.00 -48.70 18.60
N GLY A 14 -27.09 -49.48 19.16
CA GLY A 14 -25.99 -50.11 18.47
C GLY A 14 -26.43 -51.48 17.88
N ALA A 15 -25.74 -51.91 16.85
CA ALA A 15 -25.80 -53.29 16.35
C ALA A 15 -24.39 -53.83 16.18
N VAL A 16 -24.12 -54.89 16.94
CA VAL A 16 -22.94 -55.74 16.88
C VAL A 16 -23.22 -56.86 15.85
N VAL A 17 -22.27 -57.16 14.97
CA VAL A 17 -22.25 -58.38 14.17
C VAL A 17 -20.85 -59.00 14.28
N VAL A 18 -20.81 -60.27 14.73
CA VAL A 18 -19.64 -61.13 14.96
C VAL A 18 -19.43 -62.04 13.74
N PRO A 19 -18.22 -62.50 13.39
CA PRO A 19 -17.87 -63.13 12.13
C PRO A 19 -17.99 -64.69 12.22
N LEU A 20 -18.25 -65.24 11.08
CA LEU A 20 -18.12 -66.73 10.86
C LEU A 20 -16.90 -66.96 9.97
N GLY A 21 -16.06 -67.88 10.42
CA GLY A 21 -14.86 -68.31 9.74
C GLY A 21 -15.08 -69.35 8.62
N GLY A 22 -14.16 -69.42 7.72
CA GLY A 22 -14.05 -70.44 6.69
C GLY A 22 -12.59 -70.58 6.28
N GLY A 23 -12.05 -71.78 6.54
CA GLY A 23 -10.66 -72.12 6.28
C GLY A 23 -10.37 -72.31 4.79
N ALA A 24 -9.15 -72.05 4.40
CA ALA A 24 -8.64 -72.25 3.06
C ALA A 24 -7.30 -72.99 3.06
N LEU A 25 -7.17 -73.90 2.14
CA LEU A 25 -6.03 -74.73 1.87
C LEU A 25 -4.81 -74.05 1.28
N ALA A 26 -3.64 -74.43 1.71
CA ALA A 26 -2.34 -73.92 1.24
C ALA A 26 -1.93 -74.56 -0.08
N ALA A 27 -1.33 -73.85 -0.97
CA ALA A 27 -0.54 -74.31 -2.11
C ALA A 27 0.83 -73.58 -2.17
N PRO A 28 1.88 -74.25 -2.70
CA PRO A 28 3.29 -73.89 -2.37
C PRO A 28 3.85 -72.70 -3.16
N ALA A 29 4.73 -71.99 -2.49
CA ALA A 29 5.47 -70.83 -3.01
C ALA A 29 6.56 -71.26 -3.99
N VAL A 30 6.57 -70.65 -5.19
CA VAL A 30 7.70 -70.65 -6.11
C VAL A 30 8.42 -69.32 -5.92
N ALA A 31 9.65 -69.39 -5.43
CA ALA A 31 10.50 -68.23 -5.28
C ALA A 31 10.96 -67.70 -6.64
N ARG A 32 10.54 -66.50 -6.99
CA ARG A 32 11.14 -65.71 -8.08
C ARG A 32 12.00 -64.62 -7.47
N ALA A 33 13.33 -64.70 -7.76
CA ALA A 33 14.26 -63.66 -7.42
C ALA A 33 13.85 -62.33 -8.14
N ALA A 34 13.52 -61.32 -7.36
CA ALA A 34 13.30 -59.97 -7.88
C ALA A 34 14.62 -59.24 -7.97
N VAL A 35 15.04 -58.96 -9.20
CA VAL A 35 16.13 -58.03 -9.49
C VAL A 35 15.67 -56.65 -9.01
N GLN A 36 16.30 -56.14 -7.95
CA GLN A 36 16.16 -54.77 -7.51
C GLN A 36 16.90 -53.85 -8.51
N THR A 37 16.15 -53.33 -9.48
CA THR A 37 16.57 -52.10 -10.20
C THR A 37 16.41 -50.94 -9.27
N GLY A 38 17.52 -50.41 -8.76
CA GLY A 38 17.53 -49.17 -7.99
C GLY A 38 17.05 -47.98 -8.82
N ALA A 39 15.77 -47.68 -8.73
CA ALA A 39 15.26 -46.41 -9.20
C ALA A 39 15.75 -45.32 -8.22
N ALA A 40 16.75 -44.58 -8.65
CA ALA A 40 17.13 -43.33 -7.98
C ALA A 40 15.87 -42.47 -7.91
N ARG A 41 15.29 -42.28 -6.72
CA ARG A 41 14.30 -41.27 -6.46
C ARG A 41 14.97 -39.92 -6.70
N SER A 42 14.70 -39.31 -7.85
CA SER A 42 14.98 -37.91 -8.08
C SER A 42 14.23 -37.12 -6.99
N ALA A 43 14.97 -36.59 -6.03
CA ALA A 43 14.45 -35.67 -5.05
C ALA A 43 13.86 -34.48 -5.84
N SER A 44 12.54 -34.37 -5.84
CA SER A 44 11.86 -33.16 -6.31
C SER A 44 12.47 -31.98 -5.54
N PRO A 45 12.87 -30.89 -6.21
CA PRO A 45 13.38 -29.73 -5.50
C PRO A 45 12.31 -29.26 -4.52
N GLN A 46 12.61 -29.37 -3.22
CA GLN A 46 11.76 -28.81 -2.18
C GLN A 46 11.57 -27.31 -2.52
N ALA A 47 10.33 -26.94 -2.82
CA ALA A 47 9.97 -25.54 -2.98
C ALA A 47 10.37 -24.83 -1.69
N THR A 48 11.41 -23.98 -1.76
CA THR A 48 11.80 -23.14 -0.62
C THR A 48 10.59 -22.30 -0.23
N ALA A 49 10.12 -22.46 0.99
CA ALA A 49 8.97 -21.71 1.51
C ALA A 49 9.24 -20.22 1.32
N ALA A 50 8.29 -19.50 0.73
CA ALA A 50 8.44 -18.06 0.51
C ALA A 50 8.63 -17.35 1.86
N LEU A 51 9.59 -16.44 1.92
CA LEU A 51 9.88 -15.67 3.13
C LEU A 51 8.65 -14.86 3.55
N THR A 52 8.37 -14.80 4.85
CA THR A 52 7.33 -13.89 5.39
C THR A 52 7.67 -12.44 5.08
N PRO A 53 6.68 -11.52 5.01
CA PRO A 53 6.94 -10.09 4.80
C PRO A 53 7.95 -9.51 5.80
N ALA A 54 7.92 -9.93 7.06
CA ALA A 54 8.88 -9.49 8.07
C ALA A 54 10.30 -10.01 7.78
N ALA A 55 10.44 -11.25 7.33
CA ALA A 55 11.72 -11.82 6.95
C ALA A 55 12.30 -11.16 5.68
N GLN A 56 11.44 -10.85 4.69
CA GLN A 56 11.84 -10.09 3.50
C GLN A 56 12.31 -8.67 3.87
N ALA A 57 11.57 -7.99 4.76
CA ALA A 57 11.93 -6.66 5.27
C ALA A 57 13.28 -6.68 5.99
N LYS A 58 13.50 -7.67 6.87
CA LYS A 58 14.79 -7.83 7.58
C LYS A 58 15.94 -8.08 6.61
N ALA A 59 15.76 -8.97 5.64
CA ALA A 59 16.77 -9.25 4.62
C ALA A 59 17.07 -8.01 3.75
N ALA A 60 16.08 -7.21 3.41
CA ALA A 60 16.29 -5.94 2.70
C ALA A 60 17.04 -4.94 3.59
N TYR A 61 16.62 -4.78 4.83
CA TYR A 61 17.27 -3.89 5.82
C TYR A 61 18.75 -4.24 6.01
N ASP A 62 19.07 -5.52 6.14
CA ASP A 62 20.46 -5.96 6.41
C ASP A 62 21.42 -5.63 5.27
N ARG A 63 20.93 -5.64 4.02
CA ARG A 63 21.73 -5.27 2.84
C ARG A 63 21.91 -3.76 2.65
N MET A 64 21.10 -2.94 3.32
CA MET A 64 21.14 -1.49 3.17
C MET A 64 22.22 -0.84 4.04
N THR A 65 22.83 0.23 3.52
CA THR A 65 23.67 1.13 4.31
C THR A 65 22.83 1.92 5.32
N THR A 66 23.47 2.49 6.33
CA THR A 66 22.77 3.36 7.31
C THR A 66 22.05 4.52 6.63
N ALA A 67 22.66 5.13 5.63
CA ALA A 67 22.05 6.23 4.87
C ALA A 67 20.79 5.76 4.12
N GLN A 68 20.83 4.59 3.48
CA GLN A 68 19.68 4.01 2.79
C GLN A 68 18.55 3.63 3.77
N ARG A 69 18.89 3.11 4.95
CA ARG A 69 17.90 2.81 6.02
C ARG A 69 17.21 4.09 6.50
N ILE A 70 17.96 5.17 6.69
CA ILE A 70 17.39 6.49 7.03
C ILE A 70 16.51 7.00 5.90
N GLY A 71 16.92 6.85 4.65
CA GLY A 71 16.14 7.29 3.49
C GLY A 71 14.76 6.62 3.38
N GLN A 72 14.58 5.39 3.90
CA GLN A 72 13.27 4.73 3.93
C GLN A 72 12.24 5.47 4.83
N LEU A 73 12.70 6.30 5.74
CA LEU A 73 11.85 7.07 6.64
C LEU A 73 11.32 8.37 6.02
N PHE A 74 11.57 8.62 4.75
CA PHE A 74 11.15 9.85 4.08
C PHE A 74 10.27 9.54 2.88
N MET A 75 9.17 10.30 2.75
CA MET A 75 8.33 10.40 1.57
C MET A 75 8.44 11.83 1.03
N VAL A 76 8.93 11.97 -0.20
CA VAL A 76 9.21 13.27 -0.81
C VAL A 76 8.23 13.57 -1.92
N GLY A 77 7.86 14.84 -2.07
CA GLY A 77 7.04 15.34 -3.15
C GLY A 77 7.74 15.23 -4.51
N GLY A 78 6.98 14.78 -5.51
CA GLY A 78 7.36 14.83 -6.92
C GLY A 78 6.19 15.35 -7.75
N PRO A 79 6.34 16.45 -8.51
CA PRO A 79 5.27 16.94 -9.36
C PRO A 79 4.74 15.85 -10.29
N VAL A 80 3.42 15.67 -10.32
CA VAL A 80 2.76 14.66 -11.17
C VAL A 80 2.94 14.92 -12.69
N THR A 81 3.46 16.09 -13.04
CA THR A 81 3.77 16.50 -14.42
C THR A 81 5.20 16.18 -14.85
N GLY A 82 6.07 15.75 -13.92
CA GLY A 82 7.48 15.41 -14.20
C GLY A 82 8.33 15.52 -12.93
N LEU A 83 9.28 14.60 -12.74
CA LEU A 83 10.20 14.65 -11.59
C LEU A 83 11.12 15.86 -11.68
N SER A 84 11.15 16.65 -10.61
CA SER A 84 12.13 17.74 -10.49
C SER A 84 13.55 17.21 -10.25
N SER A 85 14.56 18.02 -10.54
CA SER A 85 15.95 17.69 -10.20
C SER A 85 16.13 17.50 -8.69
N ALA A 86 15.43 18.28 -7.88
CA ALA A 86 15.44 18.17 -6.42
C ALA A 86 14.83 16.83 -5.95
N THR A 87 13.71 16.39 -6.53
CA THR A 87 13.11 15.07 -6.24
C THR A 87 14.06 13.95 -6.66
N THR A 88 14.65 14.04 -7.85
CA THR A 88 15.64 13.06 -8.33
C THR A 88 16.84 12.98 -7.41
N THR A 89 17.37 14.13 -6.97
CA THR A 89 18.49 14.22 -6.01
C THR A 89 18.11 13.64 -4.65
N ALA A 90 16.88 13.88 -4.17
CA ALA A 90 16.40 13.29 -2.91
C ALA A 90 16.44 11.75 -2.95
N ILE A 91 16.04 11.14 -4.05
CA ILE A 91 16.07 9.68 -4.22
C ILE A 91 17.51 9.17 -4.41
N THR A 92 18.27 9.76 -5.31
CA THR A 92 19.58 9.21 -5.72
C THR A 92 20.71 9.52 -4.74
N ARG A 93 20.74 10.70 -4.14
CA ARG A 93 21.82 11.15 -3.24
C ARG A 93 21.45 11.04 -1.76
N TYR A 94 20.18 11.29 -1.41
CA TYR A 94 19.71 11.24 -0.02
C TYR A 94 18.95 9.97 0.29
N HIS A 95 18.90 9.03 -0.67
CA HIS A 95 18.38 7.68 -0.50
C HIS A 95 16.90 7.59 -0.12
N VAL A 96 16.11 8.65 -0.41
CA VAL A 96 14.69 8.68 -0.07
C VAL A 96 13.98 7.50 -0.70
N GLY A 97 13.24 6.76 0.12
CA GLY A 97 12.62 5.49 -0.24
C GLY A 97 11.17 5.59 -0.69
N ASN A 98 10.52 6.78 -0.59
CA ASN A 98 9.08 6.89 -0.88
C ASN A 98 8.80 8.23 -1.58
N LEU A 99 7.79 8.22 -2.47
CA LEU A 99 7.44 9.36 -3.32
C LEU A 99 5.93 9.65 -3.18
N VAL A 100 5.54 10.90 -3.00
CA VAL A 100 4.16 11.33 -3.17
C VAL A 100 4.03 12.20 -4.42
N LEU A 101 3.06 11.87 -5.29
CA LEU A 101 2.75 12.64 -6.48
C LEU A 101 1.98 13.90 -6.08
N THR A 102 2.57 15.07 -6.31
CA THR A 102 2.03 16.36 -5.91
C THR A 102 1.46 17.13 -7.10
N GLY A 103 0.62 18.12 -6.81
CA GLY A 103 -0.07 18.90 -7.82
C GLY A 103 -1.33 18.19 -8.32
N ARG A 104 -1.71 18.43 -9.58
CA ARG A 104 -2.86 17.81 -10.24
C ARG A 104 -2.55 17.57 -11.70
N THR A 105 -3.11 16.52 -12.29
CA THR A 105 -3.00 16.23 -13.73
C THR A 105 -4.33 15.83 -14.31
N THR A 106 -4.58 16.22 -15.56
CA THR A 106 -5.68 15.74 -16.41
C THR A 106 -5.16 14.92 -17.60
N ALA A 107 -3.85 14.66 -17.63
CA ALA A 107 -3.20 13.95 -18.73
C ALA A 107 -3.58 12.45 -18.81
N GLY A 108 -4.19 11.92 -17.75
CA GLY A 108 -4.63 10.53 -17.70
C GLY A 108 -3.56 9.56 -17.18
N ALA A 109 -3.92 8.29 -17.17
CA ALA A 109 -3.17 7.23 -16.51
C ALA A 109 -1.84 6.86 -17.21
N PRO A 110 -1.71 6.86 -18.55
CA PRO A 110 -0.45 6.51 -19.20
C PRO A 110 0.72 7.44 -18.84
N PRO A 111 0.60 8.78 -18.84
CA PRO A 111 1.67 9.68 -18.39
C PRO A 111 2.04 9.48 -16.91
N VAL A 112 1.05 9.27 -16.02
CA VAL A 112 1.31 8.99 -14.60
C VAL A 112 2.11 7.70 -14.44
N ARG A 113 1.71 6.64 -15.14
CA ARG A 113 2.43 5.38 -15.12
C ARG A 113 3.88 5.51 -15.63
N TYR A 114 4.08 6.27 -16.70
CA TYR A 114 5.41 6.55 -17.22
C TYR A 114 6.26 7.26 -16.15
N LEU A 115 5.72 8.29 -15.51
CA LEU A 115 6.38 9.02 -14.44
C LEU A 115 6.74 8.11 -13.25
N ALA A 116 5.80 7.29 -12.78
CA ALA A 116 6.05 6.33 -11.71
C ALA A 116 7.17 5.34 -12.11
N GLY A 117 7.17 4.88 -13.36
CA GLY A 117 8.24 4.03 -13.89
C GLY A 117 9.60 4.73 -13.93
N GLN A 118 9.65 6.02 -14.30
CA GLN A 118 10.88 6.82 -14.24
C GLN A 118 11.39 6.95 -12.82
N ALA A 119 10.51 7.21 -11.84
CA ALA A 119 10.88 7.26 -10.43
C ALA A 119 11.44 5.91 -9.94
N GLN A 120 10.79 4.80 -10.29
CA GLN A 120 11.29 3.46 -9.95
C GLN A 120 12.65 3.13 -10.57
N ASN A 121 12.97 3.65 -11.76
CA ASN A 121 14.30 3.45 -12.37
C ASN A 121 15.44 4.12 -11.59
N LEU A 122 15.14 5.05 -10.69
CA LEU A 122 16.13 5.67 -9.80
C LEU A 122 16.53 4.75 -8.63
N THR A 123 15.79 3.68 -8.37
CA THR A 123 16.00 2.78 -7.22
C THR A 123 17.12 1.77 -7.45
N THR A 124 18.32 2.25 -7.73
CA THR A 124 19.51 1.41 -7.92
C THR A 124 20.04 0.86 -6.59
N SER A 125 20.96 -0.10 -6.66
CA SER A 125 21.67 -0.60 -5.46
C SER A 125 22.37 0.53 -4.71
N ALA A 126 22.96 1.50 -5.40
CA ALA A 126 23.61 2.66 -4.80
C ALA A 126 22.60 3.64 -4.18
N ALA A 127 21.49 3.90 -4.87
CA ALA A 127 20.48 4.86 -4.41
C ALA A 127 19.67 4.34 -3.22
N THR A 128 18.99 3.21 -3.35
CA THR A 128 18.03 2.73 -2.34
C THR A 128 18.29 1.29 -1.87
N GLY A 129 19.47 0.74 -2.15
CA GLY A 129 19.75 -0.69 -1.90
C GLY A 129 18.91 -1.60 -2.81
N ALA A 130 18.55 -1.12 -4.01
CA ALA A 130 17.62 -1.75 -4.94
C ALA A 130 16.20 -1.98 -4.34
N VAL A 131 15.86 -1.27 -3.26
CA VAL A 131 14.51 -1.28 -2.69
C VAL A 131 13.65 -0.27 -3.44
N PRO A 132 12.51 -0.69 -4.01
CA PRO A 132 11.59 0.18 -4.74
C PRO A 132 10.96 1.26 -3.87
N LEU A 133 10.54 2.35 -4.51
CA LEU A 133 9.75 3.39 -3.86
C LEU A 133 8.34 2.86 -3.53
N LEU A 134 7.76 3.30 -2.40
CA LEU A 134 6.31 3.41 -2.26
C LEU A 134 5.90 4.70 -2.96
N VAL A 135 5.10 4.60 -4.00
CA VAL A 135 4.55 5.75 -4.73
C VAL A 135 3.14 6.03 -4.22
N ALA A 136 2.91 7.23 -3.74
CA ALA A 136 1.64 7.66 -3.15
C ALA A 136 0.97 8.78 -3.96
N ALA A 137 -0.35 8.91 -3.79
CA ALA A 137 -1.12 10.06 -4.27
C ALA A 137 -2.30 10.31 -3.34
N ASP A 138 -2.81 11.56 -3.30
CA ASP A 138 -4.09 11.89 -2.67
C ASP A 138 -5.22 11.70 -3.68
N GLN A 139 -6.01 10.66 -3.48
CA GLN A 139 -7.10 10.30 -4.38
C GLN A 139 -8.42 10.14 -3.59
N GLU A 140 -8.80 11.18 -2.85
CA GLU A 140 -10.01 11.23 -2.01
C GLU A 140 -11.28 11.41 -2.85
N GLY A 141 -11.17 12.15 -3.94
CA GLY A 141 -12.26 12.65 -4.75
C GLY A 141 -12.53 14.15 -4.54
N GLY A 142 -13.50 14.69 -5.25
CA GLY A 142 -13.87 16.10 -5.18
C GLY A 142 -12.69 17.04 -5.45
N ALA A 143 -12.41 17.95 -4.51
CA ALA A 143 -11.30 18.90 -4.60
C ALA A 143 -9.93 18.24 -4.44
N VAL A 144 -9.88 17.08 -3.77
CA VAL A 144 -8.62 16.33 -3.52
C VAL A 144 -8.59 15.06 -4.36
N GLN A 145 -8.44 15.25 -5.63
CA GLN A 145 -8.21 14.19 -6.62
C GLN A 145 -7.02 14.62 -7.48
N VAL A 146 -5.83 14.06 -7.23
CA VAL A 146 -4.59 14.40 -7.93
C VAL A 146 -4.60 13.86 -9.36
N LEU A 147 -5.07 12.61 -9.53
CA LEU A 147 -5.01 11.88 -10.79
C LEU A 147 -6.37 11.95 -11.50
N ARG A 148 -6.39 12.58 -12.67
CA ARG A 148 -7.59 12.79 -13.51
C ARG A 148 -7.27 12.56 -14.98
N GLY A 149 -8.33 12.59 -15.82
CA GLY A 149 -8.23 12.42 -17.27
C GLY A 149 -8.40 10.96 -17.71
N PRO A 150 -8.09 10.63 -18.97
CA PRO A 150 -8.32 9.31 -19.55
C PRO A 150 -7.70 8.19 -18.70
N GLY A 151 -8.50 7.17 -18.36
CA GLY A 151 -8.09 6.06 -17.50
C GLY A 151 -8.35 6.29 -16.01
N PHE A 152 -8.78 7.48 -15.59
CA PHE A 152 -9.24 7.78 -14.24
C PHE A 152 -10.69 8.25 -14.27
N SER A 153 -11.53 7.66 -13.44
CA SER A 153 -12.90 8.13 -13.21
C SER A 153 -12.87 9.44 -12.41
N THR A 154 -13.84 10.31 -12.68
CA THR A 154 -14.10 11.44 -11.78
C THR A 154 -14.71 10.90 -10.49
N MET A 155 -14.07 11.19 -9.37
CA MET A 155 -14.54 10.79 -8.05
C MET A 155 -15.27 11.97 -7.41
N PRO A 156 -16.52 11.80 -6.93
CA PRO A 156 -17.23 12.86 -6.21
C PRO A 156 -16.58 13.10 -4.83
N THR A 157 -17.01 14.15 -4.13
CA THR A 157 -16.57 14.42 -2.75
C THR A 157 -16.88 13.23 -1.84
N ALA A 158 -16.09 13.02 -0.79
CA ALA A 158 -16.36 11.98 0.20
C ALA A 158 -17.75 12.13 0.82
N LEU A 159 -18.23 13.36 1.03
CA LEU A 159 -19.58 13.63 1.53
C LEU A 159 -20.65 13.09 0.58
N THR A 160 -20.48 13.23 -0.74
CA THR A 160 -21.38 12.62 -1.74
C THR A 160 -21.24 11.09 -1.73
N GLN A 161 -20.02 10.57 -1.69
CA GLN A 161 -19.76 9.12 -1.59
C GLN A 161 -20.44 8.51 -0.36
N GLY A 162 -20.48 9.23 0.76
CA GLY A 162 -21.10 8.83 2.01
C GLY A 162 -22.63 8.67 1.93
N THR A 163 -23.29 9.24 0.90
CA THR A 163 -24.72 9.06 0.67
C THR A 163 -25.07 7.77 -0.09
N TRP A 164 -24.09 7.09 -0.65
CA TRP A 164 -24.32 5.89 -1.45
C TRP A 164 -24.53 4.64 -0.58
N SER A 165 -25.16 3.61 -1.16
CA SER A 165 -25.16 2.29 -0.54
C SER A 165 -23.73 1.74 -0.46
N ASP A 166 -23.44 0.87 0.51
CA ASP A 166 -22.12 0.26 0.68
C ASP A 166 -21.70 -0.55 -0.55
N ALA A 167 -22.66 -1.24 -1.18
CA ALA A 167 -22.42 -1.97 -2.42
C ALA A 167 -21.95 -1.03 -3.54
N THR A 168 -22.63 0.11 -3.72
CA THR A 168 -22.29 1.12 -4.73
C THR A 168 -20.93 1.74 -4.44
N LEU A 169 -20.68 2.16 -3.19
CA LEU A 169 -19.40 2.75 -2.79
C LEU A 169 -18.26 1.76 -2.96
N SER A 170 -18.41 0.52 -2.50
CA SER A 170 -17.39 -0.52 -2.63
C SER A 170 -17.06 -0.86 -4.09
N ALA A 171 -18.07 -0.96 -4.96
CA ALA A 171 -17.86 -1.22 -6.39
C ALA A 171 -17.09 -0.09 -7.08
N ASN A 172 -17.48 1.17 -6.83
CA ASN A 172 -16.77 2.34 -7.34
C ASN A 172 -15.36 2.42 -6.81
N ALA A 173 -15.16 2.26 -5.49
CA ALA A 173 -13.84 2.28 -4.86
C ALA A 173 -12.90 1.22 -5.45
N ARG A 174 -13.39 -0.01 -5.71
CA ARG A 174 -12.62 -1.04 -6.40
C ARG A 174 -12.21 -0.60 -7.81
N THR A 175 -13.11 0.04 -8.54
CA THR A 175 -12.81 0.56 -9.88
C THR A 175 -11.74 1.64 -9.82
N TRP A 176 -11.90 2.63 -8.94
CA TRP A 176 -10.94 3.71 -8.73
C TRP A 176 -9.57 3.19 -8.27
N GLY A 177 -9.58 2.28 -7.30
CA GLY A 177 -8.35 1.64 -6.81
C GLY A 177 -7.61 0.90 -7.91
N THR A 178 -8.32 0.18 -8.78
CA THR A 178 -7.71 -0.51 -9.93
C THR A 178 -7.06 0.49 -10.89
N GLN A 179 -7.70 1.63 -11.16
CA GLN A 179 -7.15 2.69 -12.01
C GLN A 179 -5.89 3.30 -11.40
N VAL A 180 -5.92 3.60 -10.11
CA VAL A 180 -4.77 4.16 -9.37
C VAL A 180 -3.61 3.17 -9.31
N MET A 181 -3.85 1.94 -8.91
CA MET A 181 -2.82 0.89 -8.85
C MET A 181 -2.18 0.64 -10.22
N ARG A 182 -2.98 0.56 -11.29
CA ARG A 182 -2.47 0.37 -12.66
C ARG A 182 -1.65 1.54 -13.17
N SER A 183 -1.78 2.73 -12.60
CA SER A 183 -0.92 3.88 -12.92
C SER A 183 0.44 3.85 -12.21
N GLY A 184 0.74 2.80 -11.42
CA GLY A 184 2.01 2.64 -10.73
C GLY A 184 2.06 3.35 -9.37
N VAL A 185 0.90 3.67 -8.80
CA VAL A 185 0.74 4.17 -7.43
C VAL A 185 0.46 3.00 -6.51
N ASP A 186 1.17 2.94 -5.38
CA ASP A 186 1.11 1.84 -4.41
C ASP A 186 0.26 2.21 -3.18
N VAL A 187 0.17 3.50 -2.88
CA VAL A 187 -0.47 4.04 -1.67
C VAL A 187 -1.46 5.13 -2.05
N ASP A 188 -2.69 5.02 -1.55
CA ASP A 188 -3.60 6.16 -1.51
C ASP A 188 -3.54 6.83 -0.13
N LEU A 189 -3.26 8.14 -0.11
CA LEU A 189 -3.33 8.96 1.10
C LEU A 189 -4.79 9.31 1.41
N ALA A 190 -5.64 8.30 1.50
CA ALA A 190 -7.07 8.30 1.81
C ALA A 190 -7.45 6.97 2.50
N PRO A 191 -8.59 6.89 3.20
CA PRO A 191 -9.66 7.87 3.36
C PRO A 191 -9.43 8.90 4.46
N VAL A 192 -10.16 10.02 4.35
CA VAL A 192 -10.33 10.98 5.45
C VAL A 192 -11.29 10.37 6.48
N MET A 193 -10.82 10.17 7.71
CA MET A 193 -11.59 9.60 8.82
C MET A 193 -12.01 10.68 9.84
N ASP A 194 -11.81 11.94 9.50
CA ASP A 194 -12.23 13.08 10.32
C ASP A 194 -13.75 13.19 10.33
N THR A 195 -14.33 13.45 11.51
CA THR A 195 -15.76 13.69 11.68
C THR A 195 -16.01 15.17 11.90
N VAL A 196 -16.79 15.79 11.02
CA VAL A 196 -17.20 17.19 11.12
C VAL A 196 -18.71 17.23 11.31
N SER A 197 -19.23 17.96 12.31
CA SER A 197 -20.67 18.12 12.47
C SER A 197 -21.25 18.99 11.35
N LYS A 198 -22.49 18.74 10.94
CA LYS A 198 -23.16 19.44 9.84
C LYS A 198 -23.17 20.96 10.01
N SER A 199 -23.43 21.43 11.23
CA SER A 199 -23.45 22.87 11.55
C SER A 199 -22.06 23.51 11.50
N PHE A 200 -21.00 22.74 11.75
CA PHE A 200 -19.64 23.24 11.78
C PHE A 200 -18.91 23.10 10.43
N ALA A 201 -19.36 22.23 9.54
CA ALA A 201 -18.72 21.94 8.25
C ALA A 201 -18.39 23.21 7.43
N PRO A 202 -19.26 24.23 7.30
CA PRO A 202 -18.93 25.46 6.57
C PRO A 202 -17.74 26.25 7.15
N PHE A 203 -17.44 26.10 8.44
CA PHE A 203 -16.39 26.79 9.16
C PHE A 203 -15.11 25.98 9.29
N ASN A 204 -15.20 24.67 9.08
CA ASN A 204 -14.07 23.75 9.15
C ASN A 204 -13.30 23.77 7.82
N LYS A 205 -12.31 24.64 7.72
CA LYS A 205 -11.55 24.85 6.49
C LYS A 205 -10.76 23.64 6.00
N PRO A 206 -10.17 22.76 6.86
CA PRO A 206 -9.38 21.64 6.35
C PRO A 206 -10.25 20.54 5.71
N ILE A 207 -11.43 20.26 6.23
CA ILE A 207 -12.23 19.08 5.86
C ILE A 207 -13.62 19.47 5.36
N GLY A 208 -14.52 19.95 6.27
CA GLY A 208 -15.92 20.14 6.00
C GLY A 208 -16.22 21.14 4.88
N TYR A 209 -15.44 22.21 4.79
CA TYR A 209 -15.60 23.24 3.74
C TYR A 209 -15.52 22.66 2.32
N TYR A 210 -14.78 21.56 2.14
CA TYR A 210 -14.59 20.90 0.86
C TYR A 210 -15.35 19.58 0.73
N GLY A 211 -16.15 19.18 1.74
CA GLY A 211 -16.86 17.91 1.75
C GLY A 211 -15.95 16.70 1.70
N ARG A 212 -14.81 16.75 2.43
CA ARG A 212 -13.83 15.68 2.51
C ARG A 212 -14.21 14.58 3.51
N GLU A 213 -15.15 14.83 4.42
CA GLU A 213 -15.73 13.86 5.35
C GLU A 213 -16.80 12.99 4.68
N TYR A 214 -16.91 11.72 5.09
CA TYR A 214 -17.94 10.80 4.56
C TYR A 214 -19.34 11.04 5.12
N GLY A 215 -19.47 11.90 6.12
CA GLY A 215 -20.73 12.23 6.78
C GLY A 215 -20.51 13.02 8.05
N TYR A 216 -21.62 13.35 8.73
CA TYR A 216 -21.60 14.28 9.85
C TYR A 216 -21.59 13.61 11.24
N THR A 217 -21.50 12.27 11.27
CA THR A 217 -21.41 11.50 12.52
C THR A 217 -20.29 10.47 12.46
N GLN A 218 -19.75 10.12 13.61
CA GLN A 218 -18.68 9.14 13.73
C GLN A 218 -19.06 7.78 13.13
N ALA A 219 -20.34 7.37 13.33
CA ALA A 219 -20.82 6.10 12.81
C ALA A 219 -20.80 6.07 11.27
N VAL A 220 -21.28 7.14 10.62
CA VAL A 220 -21.30 7.24 9.14
C VAL A 220 -19.89 7.32 8.58
N VAL A 221 -19.00 8.12 9.21
CA VAL A 221 -17.61 8.23 8.76
C VAL A 221 -16.89 6.88 8.92
N ALA A 222 -17.10 6.18 10.03
CA ALA A 222 -16.52 4.85 10.25
C ALA A 222 -17.01 3.84 9.20
N ASP A 223 -18.30 3.78 8.92
CA ASP A 223 -18.93 2.87 7.97
C ASP A 223 -18.46 3.15 6.54
N LYS A 224 -18.71 4.37 6.04
CA LYS A 224 -18.42 4.74 4.64
C LYS A 224 -16.91 4.85 4.37
N GLY A 225 -16.15 5.41 5.31
CA GLY A 225 -14.68 5.46 5.20
C GLY A 225 -14.04 4.07 5.13
N THR A 226 -14.53 3.11 5.92
CA THR A 226 -14.02 1.72 5.85
C THR A 226 -14.52 0.97 4.62
N THR A 227 -15.73 1.25 4.13
CA THR A 227 -16.23 0.71 2.86
C THR A 227 -15.36 1.17 1.68
N PHE A 228 -15.06 2.48 1.61
CA PHE A 228 -14.11 3.03 0.62
C PHE A 228 -12.74 2.35 0.74
N LEU A 229 -12.18 2.33 1.95
CA LEU A 229 -10.87 1.74 2.24
C LEU A 229 -10.78 0.28 1.72
N LYS A 230 -11.75 -0.56 2.08
CA LYS A 230 -11.77 -1.97 1.65
C LYS A 230 -11.93 -2.11 0.14
N GLY A 231 -12.77 -1.26 -0.48
CA GLY A 231 -12.95 -1.24 -1.93
C GLY A 231 -11.65 -0.93 -2.66
N MET A 232 -10.93 0.13 -2.24
CA MET A 232 -9.63 0.50 -2.79
C MET A 232 -8.57 -0.58 -2.54
N GLN A 233 -8.50 -1.15 -1.33
CA GLN A 233 -7.57 -2.24 -0.98
C GLN A 233 -7.77 -3.49 -1.83
N ALA A 234 -8.99 -3.78 -2.26
CA ALA A 234 -9.27 -4.95 -3.11
C ALA A 234 -8.56 -4.91 -4.47
N SER A 235 -8.00 -3.76 -4.86
CA SER A 235 -7.15 -3.60 -6.05
C SER A 235 -5.65 -3.76 -5.77
N GLY A 236 -5.23 -3.93 -4.52
CA GLY A 236 -3.83 -4.03 -4.12
C GLY A 236 -3.20 -2.73 -3.63
N LEU A 237 -3.98 -1.67 -3.38
CA LEU A 237 -3.46 -0.41 -2.80
C LEU A 237 -3.30 -0.49 -1.28
N ALA A 238 -2.25 0.11 -0.77
CA ALA A 238 -2.13 0.45 0.64
C ALA A 238 -2.92 1.73 0.94
N MET A 239 -3.73 1.71 2.00
CA MET A 239 -4.61 2.83 2.34
C MET A 239 -4.14 3.54 3.60
N THR A 240 -4.42 4.85 3.66
CA THR A 240 -3.99 5.75 4.75
C THR A 240 -5.21 6.37 5.44
N ALA A 241 -5.44 6.03 6.70
CA ALA A 241 -6.43 6.75 7.51
C ALA A 241 -5.87 8.11 7.96
N LYS A 242 -6.61 9.23 7.75
CA LYS A 242 -6.14 10.58 8.08
C LYS A 242 -7.27 11.49 8.57
N HIS A 243 -6.98 12.48 9.36
CA HIS A 243 -5.71 12.96 9.94
C HIS A 243 -5.77 12.80 11.48
N PHE A 244 -5.23 11.74 12.02
CA PHE A 244 -5.34 11.38 13.44
C PHE A 244 -4.77 12.48 14.38
N PRO A 245 -5.43 12.82 15.50
CA PRO A 245 -6.67 12.27 16.06
C PRO A 245 -7.98 12.88 15.54
N GLY A 246 -7.93 13.74 14.53
CA GLY A 246 -9.08 14.29 13.80
C GLY A 246 -9.04 15.81 13.67
N LEU A 247 -9.23 16.33 12.46
CA LEU A 247 -9.31 17.77 12.15
C LEU A 247 -10.75 18.31 12.15
N GLY A 248 -11.72 17.51 12.62
CA GLY A 248 -13.13 17.88 12.52
C GLY A 248 -13.59 19.02 13.42
N ARG A 249 -12.77 19.48 14.38
CA ARG A 249 -13.13 20.49 15.37
C ARG A 249 -12.30 21.77 15.27
N VAL A 250 -11.48 21.93 14.25
CA VAL A 250 -10.67 23.11 14.03
C VAL A 250 -11.23 23.97 12.90
N THR A 251 -11.01 25.28 12.95
CA THR A 251 -11.40 26.20 11.88
C THR A 251 -10.27 26.46 10.88
N GLY A 252 -9.03 26.40 11.32
CA GLY A 252 -7.85 26.66 10.49
C GLY A 252 -7.33 25.40 9.78
N ASN A 253 -6.79 25.59 8.57
CA ASN A 253 -6.00 24.56 7.89
C ASN A 253 -4.54 24.67 8.33
N THR A 254 -3.96 23.57 8.80
CA THR A 254 -2.57 23.49 9.31
C THR A 254 -1.52 23.79 8.26
N ASP A 255 -1.83 23.63 6.97
CA ASP A 255 -0.91 23.95 5.88
C ASP A 255 -0.71 25.46 5.72
N THR A 256 -1.78 26.21 5.95
CA THR A 256 -1.81 27.67 5.68
C THR A 256 -1.88 28.54 6.92
N THR A 257 -2.10 27.94 8.10
CA THR A 257 -2.36 28.63 9.36
C THR A 257 -1.53 28.02 10.49
N SER A 258 -0.93 28.85 11.33
CA SER A 258 -0.29 28.43 12.60
C SER A 258 -1.25 28.61 13.78
N GLY A 259 -0.97 27.95 14.90
CA GLY A 259 -1.80 28.02 16.11
C GLY A 259 -3.12 27.26 16.01
N VAL A 260 -3.30 26.41 15.02
CA VAL A 260 -4.51 25.58 14.85
C VAL A 260 -4.60 24.62 16.03
N THR A 261 -5.66 24.78 16.83
CA THR A 261 -5.82 24.06 18.09
C THR A 261 -7.24 23.52 18.24
N ASP A 262 -7.34 22.22 18.48
CA ASP A 262 -8.55 21.56 18.98
C ASP A 262 -8.56 21.62 20.50
N THR A 263 -9.60 22.26 21.06
CA THR A 263 -9.80 22.43 22.52
C THR A 263 -10.80 21.44 23.10
N VAL A 264 -11.33 20.52 22.31
CA VAL A 264 -12.46 19.64 22.66
C VAL A 264 -12.03 18.17 22.72
N THR A 265 -11.32 17.70 21.71
CA THR A 265 -10.97 16.29 21.56
C THR A 265 -10.06 15.81 22.70
N THR A 266 -10.46 14.70 23.33
CA THR A 266 -9.72 14.00 24.38
C THR A 266 -9.24 12.63 23.89
N ARG A 267 -8.41 11.94 24.67
CA ARG A 267 -7.94 10.58 24.37
C ARG A 267 -9.06 9.55 24.27
N THR A 268 -10.25 9.84 24.79
CA THR A 268 -11.41 8.95 24.79
C THR A 268 -12.58 9.48 23.96
N SER A 269 -12.36 10.54 23.18
CA SER A 269 -13.42 11.15 22.35
C SER A 269 -14.01 10.16 21.35
N PRO A 270 -15.34 10.20 21.12
CA PRO A 270 -16.00 9.38 20.10
C PRO A 270 -15.43 9.61 18.68
N ASP A 271 -14.85 10.78 18.40
CA ASP A 271 -14.24 11.13 17.12
C ASP A 271 -13.06 10.22 16.73
N LEU A 272 -12.54 9.43 17.68
CA LEU A 272 -11.50 8.42 17.42
C LEU A 272 -12.06 7.09 16.88
N ALA A 273 -13.38 6.87 16.94
CA ALA A 273 -14.01 5.63 16.48
C ALA A 273 -13.78 5.33 15.00
N PRO A 274 -13.86 6.32 14.06
CA PRO A 274 -13.56 6.07 12.65
C PRO A 274 -12.13 5.59 12.41
N PHE A 275 -11.16 6.14 13.11
CA PHE A 275 -9.74 5.70 13.01
C PHE A 275 -9.56 4.28 13.52
N ARG A 276 -10.20 3.91 14.62
CA ARG A 276 -10.21 2.53 15.13
C ARG A 276 -10.81 1.58 14.10
N ALA A 277 -11.93 1.96 13.48
CA ALA A 277 -12.57 1.20 12.41
C ALA A 277 -11.64 1.02 11.20
N ALA A 278 -10.93 2.08 10.77
CA ALA A 278 -9.97 2.00 9.68
C ALA A 278 -8.78 1.08 10.00
N VAL A 279 -8.25 1.12 11.22
CA VAL A 279 -7.19 0.20 11.68
C VAL A 279 -7.67 -1.24 11.64
N THR A 280 -8.88 -1.51 12.16
CA THR A 280 -9.51 -2.84 12.12
C THR A 280 -9.78 -3.30 10.68
N ALA A 281 -10.14 -2.37 9.78
CA ALA A 281 -10.34 -2.65 8.36
C ALA A 281 -9.03 -2.89 7.59
N GLY A 282 -7.88 -2.71 8.23
CA GLY A 282 -6.57 -3.03 7.67
C GLY A 282 -5.84 -1.87 7.01
N ALA A 283 -6.12 -0.62 7.39
CA ALA A 283 -5.30 0.52 6.99
C ALA A 283 -3.82 0.22 7.24
N ARG A 284 -2.96 0.51 6.27
CA ARG A 284 -1.51 0.24 6.36
C ARG A 284 -0.72 1.45 6.81
N LEU A 285 -1.27 2.65 6.56
CA LEU A 285 -0.70 3.89 7.03
C LEU A 285 -1.75 4.63 7.88
N LEU A 286 -1.24 5.38 8.87
CA LEU A 286 -2.05 6.31 9.66
C LEU A 286 -1.32 7.64 9.69
N MET A 287 -1.94 8.68 9.13
CA MET A 287 -1.38 10.02 9.05
C MET A 287 -1.75 10.83 10.27
N VAL A 288 -0.73 11.46 10.88
CA VAL A 288 -0.87 12.27 12.09
C VAL A 288 -1.01 13.74 11.72
N SER A 289 -2.07 14.37 12.22
CA SER A 289 -2.34 15.80 12.08
C SER A 289 -1.25 16.68 12.70
N SER A 290 -1.03 17.85 12.12
CA SER A 290 -0.16 18.88 12.68
C SER A 290 -0.84 19.82 13.68
N ALA A 291 -2.15 19.69 13.96
CA ALA A 291 -2.86 20.53 14.92
C ALA A 291 -2.46 20.23 16.38
N TYR A 292 -2.65 21.23 17.26
CA TYR A 292 -2.59 21.01 18.72
C TYR A 292 -3.92 20.42 19.22
N TYR A 293 -3.83 19.62 20.28
CA TYR A 293 -4.99 19.06 21.00
C TYR A 293 -4.81 19.35 22.50
N SER A 294 -5.38 20.45 22.94
CA SER A 294 -5.08 21.00 24.28
C SER A 294 -5.48 20.08 25.43
N ARG A 295 -6.41 19.13 25.19
CA ARG A 295 -6.83 18.13 26.18
C ARG A 295 -6.11 16.79 26.08
N ILE A 296 -5.14 16.67 25.16
CA ILE A 296 -4.30 15.46 24.98
C ILE A 296 -2.84 15.79 25.27
N ASP A 297 -2.28 16.75 24.57
CA ASP A 297 -0.92 17.28 24.77
C ASP A 297 -0.91 18.78 24.43
N PRO A 298 -1.09 19.68 25.42
CA PRO A 298 -1.15 21.10 25.15
C PRO A 298 0.20 21.70 24.75
N ALA A 299 1.31 20.99 25.02
CA ALA A 299 2.66 21.52 24.78
C ALA A 299 3.16 21.28 23.35
N ARG A 300 2.57 20.34 22.60
CA ARG A 300 3.08 19.91 21.30
C ARG A 300 1.95 19.66 20.33
N PRO A 301 2.15 19.98 19.01
CA PRO A 301 1.22 19.52 17.98
C PRO A 301 1.23 17.98 17.94
N ALA A 302 0.12 17.37 17.51
CA ALA A 302 -0.05 15.91 17.53
C ALA A 302 1.11 15.17 16.84
N VAL A 303 1.61 15.70 15.72
CA VAL A 303 2.73 15.15 14.95
C VAL A 303 4.05 15.09 15.74
N PHE A 304 4.20 15.86 16.83
CA PHE A 304 5.37 15.86 17.73
C PHE A 304 5.02 15.42 19.15
N SER A 305 3.86 14.79 19.34
CA SER A 305 3.40 14.33 20.65
C SER A 305 3.64 12.83 20.85
N PRO A 306 4.48 12.43 21.81
CA PRO A 306 4.61 11.03 22.20
C PRO A 306 3.33 10.45 22.78
N THR A 307 2.49 11.29 23.43
CA THR A 307 1.17 10.90 23.92
C THR A 307 0.27 10.45 22.76
N VAL A 308 0.26 11.20 21.65
CA VAL A 308 -0.53 10.85 20.48
C VAL A 308 0.06 9.63 19.78
N ILE A 309 1.34 9.65 19.45
CA ILE A 309 1.93 8.62 18.56
C ILE A 309 2.14 7.30 19.33
N ARG A 310 2.89 7.32 20.43
CA ARG A 310 3.15 6.09 21.20
C ARG A 310 1.96 5.67 22.05
N GLY A 311 1.29 6.64 22.72
CA GLY A 311 0.17 6.38 23.57
C GLY A 311 -1.07 5.97 22.80
N MET A 312 -1.62 6.88 22.00
CA MET A 312 -2.92 6.63 21.36
C MET A 312 -2.80 5.71 20.14
N ILE A 313 -1.86 5.97 19.22
CA ILE A 313 -1.77 5.17 17.98
C ILE A 313 -1.21 3.78 18.27
N ARG A 314 -0.04 3.69 18.95
CA ARG A 314 0.60 2.40 19.16
C ARG A 314 -0.06 1.58 20.26
N ALA A 315 -0.34 2.19 21.43
CA ALA A 315 -0.88 1.45 22.57
C ALA A 315 -2.41 1.32 22.51
N ASP A 316 -3.18 2.43 22.35
CA ASP A 316 -4.65 2.35 22.46
C ASP A 316 -5.30 1.77 21.19
N LEU A 317 -4.80 2.11 20.00
CA LEU A 317 -5.29 1.54 18.74
C LEU A 317 -4.60 0.21 18.37
N GLY A 318 -3.46 -0.14 18.98
CA GLY A 318 -2.67 -1.32 18.62
C GLY A 318 -2.14 -1.27 17.18
N PHE A 319 -1.94 -0.07 16.61
CA PHE A 319 -1.58 0.08 15.21
C PHE A 319 -0.13 -0.33 14.93
N GLY A 320 0.06 -1.40 14.16
CA GLY A 320 1.37 -1.94 13.77
C GLY A 320 1.90 -1.46 12.43
N GLY A 321 1.11 -0.70 11.65
CA GLY A 321 1.49 -0.16 10.33
C GLY A 321 2.39 1.08 10.42
N ILE A 322 2.54 1.76 9.28
CA ILE A 322 3.35 2.98 9.16
C ILE A 322 2.59 4.18 9.77
N VAL A 323 3.17 4.82 10.78
CA VAL A 323 2.75 6.16 11.20
C VAL A 323 3.48 7.18 10.34
N ILE A 324 2.72 7.87 9.50
CA ILE A 324 3.22 8.91 8.60
C ILE A 324 2.83 10.29 9.14
N SER A 325 3.71 11.28 9.01
CA SER A 325 3.34 12.67 9.30
C SER A 325 2.42 13.22 8.22
N ASP A 326 1.61 14.23 8.54
CA ASP A 326 1.14 15.19 7.54
C ASP A 326 2.35 15.94 6.95
N ASP A 327 2.16 16.79 5.93
CA ASP A 327 3.30 17.57 5.41
C ASP A 327 3.93 18.43 6.50
N ILE A 328 5.09 18.00 7.02
CA ILE A 328 5.86 18.80 7.98
C ILE A 328 6.98 19.61 7.31
N GLY A 329 7.02 19.60 5.98
CA GLY A 329 7.93 20.45 5.21
C GLY A 329 7.44 21.90 5.13
N ASP A 330 6.32 22.10 4.47
CA ASP A 330 5.81 23.43 4.14
C ASP A 330 4.65 23.91 5.04
N ALA A 331 4.05 23.04 5.87
CA ALA A 331 2.93 23.41 6.72
C ALA A 331 3.27 24.56 7.68
N LYS A 332 2.45 25.61 7.67
CA LYS A 332 2.61 26.81 8.53
C LYS A 332 2.57 26.46 10.02
N GLN A 333 1.75 25.48 10.39
CA GLN A 333 1.59 25.04 11.77
C GLN A 333 2.90 24.64 12.44
N VAL A 334 3.84 24.07 11.71
CA VAL A 334 5.12 23.57 12.23
C VAL A 334 6.33 24.42 11.77
N ALA A 335 6.09 25.57 11.12
CA ALA A 335 7.13 26.41 10.54
C ALA A 335 8.12 26.97 11.57
N ALA A 336 7.74 27.07 12.85
CA ALA A 336 8.62 27.55 13.93
C ALA A 336 9.82 26.63 14.20
N TRP A 337 9.75 25.36 13.80
CA TRP A 337 10.86 24.41 13.94
C TRP A 337 11.67 24.36 12.64
N ALA A 338 13.01 24.35 12.76
CA ALA A 338 13.88 24.09 11.59
C ALA A 338 13.57 22.70 10.98
N PRO A 339 13.67 22.53 9.65
CA PRO A 339 13.28 21.29 8.96
C PRO A 339 13.88 20.01 9.57
N GLY A 340 15.19 20.01 9.89
CA GLY A 340 15.84 18.86 10.53
C GLY A 340 15.27 18.54 11.91
N ILE A 341 14.88 19.55 12.67
CA ILE A 341 14.25 19.38 13.99
C ILE A 341 12.85 18.80 13.87
N ARG A 342 12.07 19.18 12.83
CA ARG A 342 10.74 18.59 12.56
C ARG A 342 10.87 17.09 12.34
N ALA A 343 11.80 16.65 11.48
CA ALA A 343 12.03 15.23 11.22
C ALA A 343 12.46 14.47 12.49
N ILE A 344 13.42 15.03 13.26
CA ILE A 344 13.87 14.42 14.52
C ILE A 344 12.71 14.30 15.52
N ASN A 345 11.93 15.38 15.75
CA ASN A 345 10.85 15.39 16.72
C ASN A 345 9.78 14.34 16.37
N PHE A 346 9.39 14.24 15.10
CA PHE A 346 8.44 13.23 14.67
C PHE A 346 8.94 11.79 14.93
N LEU A 347 10.17 11.49 14.53
CA LEU A 347 10.76 10.15 14.69
C LEU A 347 11.00 9.80 16.17
N ILE A 348 11.42 10.75 17.01
CA ILE A 348 11.56 10.54 18.47
C ILE A 348 10.23 10.18 19.11
N CYS A 349 9.14 10.77 18.65
CA CYS A 349 7.81 10.48 19.19
C CYS A 349 7.25 9.12 18.74
N GLY A 350 7.94 8.38 17.87
CA GLY A 350 7.53 7.04 17.41
C GLY A 350 6.90 7.03 16.03
N GLY A 351 7.01 8.13 15.27
CA GLY A 351 6.67 8.19 13.85
C GLY A 351 7.62 7.34 13.01
N ASP A 352 7.17 6.93 11.83
CA ASP A 352 7.95 6.06 10.94
C ASP A 352 8.32 6.74 9.63
N MET A 353 7.46 7.58 9.08
CA MET A 353 7.64 8.16 7.76
C MET A 353 7.36 9.67 7.77
N VAL A 354 8.40 10.45 7.57
CA VAL A 354 8.32 11.90 7.41
C VAL A 354 7.86 12.22 6.00
N LEU A 355 6.72 12.90 5.85
CA LEU A 355 6.26 13.42 4.58
C LEU A 355 6.67 14.88 4.42
N THR A 356 7.24 15.22 3.28
CA THR A 356 7.44 16.61 2.83
C THR A 356 7.15 16.73 1.34
N VAL A 357 6.26 17.66 0.98
CA VAL A 357 6.00 17.98 -0.43
C VAL A 357 7.13 18.78 -1.06
N ASN A 358 8.02 19.36 -0.24
CA ASN A 358 9.14 20.19 -0.67
C ASN A 358 10.46 19.40 -0.66
N PRO A 359 10.95 18.93 -1.82
CA PRO A 359 12.18 18.15 -1.89
C PRO A 359 13.44 18.93 -1.51
N SER A 360 13.40 20.27 -1.52
CA SER A 360 14.56 21.10 -1.15
C SER A 360 14.91 21.01 0.34
N LEU A 361 13.99 20.53 1.18
CA LEU A 361 14.20 20.36 2.62
C LEU A 361 14.84 19.02 2.98
N ILE A 362 14.86 18.05 2.07
CA ILE A 362 15.40 16.72 2.31
C ILE A 362 16.86 16.74 2.78
N PRO A 363 17.78 17.55 2.19
CA PRO A 363 19.17 17.60 2.68
C PRO A 363 19.26 17.93 4.17
N ALA A 364 18.52 18.95 4.62
CA ALA A 364 18.52 19.36 6.03
C ALA A 364 17.88 18.33 6.94
N MET A 365 16.76 17.73 6.52
CA MET A 365 16.04 16.72 7.31
C MET A 365 16.85 15.43 7.45
N VAL A 366 17.33 14.86 6.35
CA VAL A 366 18.14 13.64 6.34
C VAL A 366 19.47 13.86 7.06
N GLY A 367 20.13 15.00 6.84
CA GLY A 367 21.37 15.35 7.51
C GLY A 367 21.24 15.39 9.04
N ALA A 368 20.19 16.03 9.56
CA ALA A 368 19.93 16.09 10.99
C ALA A 368 19.62 14.71 11.60
N VAL A 369 18.81 13.89 10.92
CA VAL A 369 18.51 12.51 11.36
C VAL A 369 19.80 11.68 11.36
N SER A 370 20.62 11.77 10.32
CA SER A 370 21.90 11.04 10.20
C SER A 370 22.87 11.41 11.31
N ALA A 371 23.05 12.69 11.60
CA ALA A 371 23.90 13.15 12.69
C ALA A 371 23.44 12.61 14.05
N ARG A 372 22.14 12.59 14.31
CA ARG A 372 21.60 12.07 15.57
C ARG A 372 21.72 10.55 15.67
N VAL A 373 21.53 9.81 14.56
CA VAL A 373 21.73 8.35 14.51
C VAL A 373 23.17 7.99 14.83
N ALA A 374 24.14 8.79 14.39
CA ALA A 374 25.55 8.55 14.65
C ALA A 374 25.89 8.60 16.15
N THR A 375 25.27 9.52 16.90
CA THR A 375 25.63 9.84 18.28
C THR A 375 24.65 9.31 19.35
N ASN A 376 23.46 8.81 18.96
CA ASN A 376 22.43 8.39 19.91
C ASN A 376 21.92 6.99 19.60
N THR A 377 22.32 6.01 20.43
CA THR A 377 21.97 4.59 20.26
C THR A 377 20.46 4.33 20.41
N ALA A 378 19.77 5.01 21.34
CA ALA A 378 18.33 4.85 21.51
C ALA A 378 17.58 5.35 20.27
N PHE A 379 17.98 6.49 19.71
CA PHE A 379 17.38 7.02 18.48
C PHE A 379 17.69 6.12 17.27
N ARG A 380 18.89 5.53 17.21
CA ARG A 380 19.24 4.53 16.18
C ARG A 380 18.28 3.34 16.22
N GLY A 381 17.95 2.82 17.40
CA GLY A 381 16.96 1.75 17.57
C GLY A 381 15.56 2.14 17.10
N GLN A 382 15.15 3.39 17.32
CA GLN A 382 13.86 3.92 16.83
C GLN A 382 13.84 3.99 15.30
N VAL A 383 14.91 4.51 14.68
CA VAL A 383 15.08 4.57 13.21
C VAL A 383 15.07 3.16 12.62
N GLN A 384 15.73 2.19 13.25
CA GLN A 384 15.69 0.79 12.81
C GLN A 384 14.26 0.24 12.83
N ALA A 385 13.55 0.42 13.93
CA ALA A 385 12.17 -0.07 14.07
C ALA A 385 11.23 0.57 13.03
N ALA A 386 11.39 1.87 12.78
CA ALA A 386 10.64 2.61 11.75
C ALA A 386 10.94 2.08 10.34
N ALA A 387 12.22 1.94 9.98
CA ALA A 387 12.63 1.42 8.67
C ALA A 387 12.11 -0.01 8.44
N LEU A 388 12.16 -0.87 9.45
CA LEU A 388 11.60 -2.23 9.34
C LEU A 388 10.10 -2.22 9.14
N ARG A 389 9.32 -1.31 9.77
CA ARG A 389 7.89 -1.19 9.51
C ARG A 389 7.59 -0.74 8.08
N VAL A 390 8.33 0.25 7.57
CA VAL A 390 8.22 0.69 6.17
C VAL A 390 8.52 -0.46 5.21
N LEU A 391 9.64 -1.16 5.41
CA LEU A 391 10.03 -2.31 4.58
C LEU A 391 9.04 -3.47 4.69
N THR A 392 8.44 -3.70 5.86
CA THR A 392 7.40 -4.73 6.05
C THR A 392 6.16 -4.42 5.22
N VAL A 393 5.70 -3.16 5.20
CA VAL A 393 4.60 -2.76 4.32
C VAL A 393 5.00 -2.93 2.85
N LYS A 394 6.20 -2.52 2.45
CA LYS A 394 6.70 -2.78 1.08
C LYS A 394 6.67 -4.27 0.73
N ALA A 395 7.08 -5.14 1.64
CA ALA A 395 7.03 -6.59 1.44
C ALA A 395 5.59 -7.12 1.30
N GLN A 396 4.66 -6.63 2.13
CA GLN A 396 3.25 -7.01 2.06
C GLN A 396 2.59 -6.68 0.71
N TYR A 397 3.10 -5.65 0.03
CA TYR A 397 2.65 -5.22 -1.31
C TYR A 397 3.57 -5.72 -2.43
N GLY A 398 4.38 -6.73 -2.17
CA GLY A 398 5.22 -7.39 -3.18
C GLY A 398 6.40 -6.57 -3.68
N LEU A 399 6.65 -5.38 -3.13
CA LEU A 399 7.74 -4.50 -3.58
C LEU A 399 9.14 -5.05 -3.26
N LEU A 400 9.25 -6.01 -2.33
CA LEU A 400 10.51 -6.70 -2.00
C LEU A 400 10.64 -8.08 -2.65
N ASN A 401 9.67 -8.50 -3.45
CA ASN A 401 9.80 -9.71 -4.25
C ASN A 401 10.93 -9.56 -5.28
N PRO A 402 11.59 -10.66 -5.67
CA PRO A 402 12.56 -10.62 -6.75
C PRO A 402 11.93 -10.00 -8.00
N ARG A 403 12.52 -8.91 -8.48
CA ARG A 403 12.00 -8.21 -9.66
C ARG A 403 12.61 -8.77 -10.93
N LEU A 404 11.79 -8.80 -11.99
CA LEU A 404 12.28 -9.02 -13.33
C LEU A 404 13.20 -7.85 -13.75
N PRO A 405 14.36 -8.12 -14.30
CA PRO A 405 15.14 -7.11 -14.97
C PRO A 405 14.33 -6.46 -16.08
N VAL A 406 14.29 -5.13 -16.13
CA VAL A 406 13.61 -4.38 -17.21
C VAL A 406 14.59 -4.20 -18.35
N THR A 407 14.76 -5.24 -19.15
CA THR A 407 15.74 -5.29 -20.25
C THR A 407 15.14 -4.89 -21.60
N GLY A 408 13.81 -4.92 -21.73
CA GLY A 408 13.14 -4.79 -23.02
C GLY A 408 13.26 -6.05 -23.89
N THR A 409 13.82 -7.15 -23.36
CA THR A 409 13.96 -8.44 -24.06
C THR A 409 13.03 -9.48 -23.46
N LEU A 410 12.27 -10.17 -24.28
CA LEU A 410 11.36 -11.23 -23.86
C LEU A 410 12.15 -12.53 -23.65
N GLY A 411 12.71 -12.71 -22.47
CA GLY A 411 13.43 -13.91 -22.07
C GLY A 411 12.60 -14.88 -21.22
N SER A 412 13.18 -16.03 -20.88
CA SER A 412 12.52 -17.09 -20.09
C SER A 412 11.98 -16.59 -18.74
N GLN A 413 12.72 -15.74 -18.01
CA GLN A 413 12.25 -15.14 -16.77
C GLN A 413 11.00 -14.28 -16.94
N THR A 414 10.95 -13.48 -18.02
CA THR A 414 9.77 -12.68 -18.35
C THR A 414 8.59 -13.57 -18.70
N ASN A 415 8.80 -14.62 -19.48
CA ASN A 415 7.75 -15.58 -19.85
C ASN A 415 7.21 -16.32 -18.62
N THR A 416 8.09 -16.82 -17.75
CA THR A 416 7.69 -17.48 -16.50
C THR A 416 6.83 -16.57 -15.62
N SER A 417 7.23 -15.31 -15.48
CA SER A 417 6.49 -14.33 -14.70
C SER A 417 5.15 -13.94 -15.35
N LEU A 418 5.14 -13.84 -16.69
CA LEU A 418 3.92 -13.63 -17.47
C LEU A 418 2.94 -14.80 -17.26
N GLN A 419 3.41 -16.03 -17.37
CA GLN A 419 2.62 -17.24 -17.19
C GLN A 419 2.07 -17.35 -15.75
N ARG A 420 2.88 -17.00 -14.74
CA ARG A 420 2.43 -16.91 -13.35
C ARG A 420 1.28 -15.91 -13.20
N TRP A 421 1.44 -14.70 -13.77
CA TRP A 421 0.40 -13.68 -13.72
C TRP A 421 -0.89 -14.10 -14.45
N LEU A 422 -0.75 -14.86 -15.54
CA LEU A 422 -1.87 -15.42 -16.30
C LEU A 422 -2.53 -16.63 -15.60
N GLY A 423 -1.90 -17.19 -14.57
CA GLY A 423 -2.40 -18.38 -13.85
C GLY A 423 -2.28 -19.68 -14.66
N ILE A 424 -1.29 -19.80 -15.56
CA ILE A 424 -1.04 -20.96 -16.40
C ILE A 424 0.30 -21.64 -16.09
N ALA A 425 0.56 -22.81 -16.67
CA ALA A 425 1.83 -23.52 -16.52
C ALA A 425 3.04 -22.66 -16.88
N GLN A 426 4.05 -22.64 -16.02
CA GLN A 426 5.24 -21.78 -16.14
C GLN A 426 6.33 -22.49 -16.93
N THR A 427 6.19 -22.54 -18.25
CA THR A 427 7.15 -23.21 -19.17
C THR A 427 8.38 -22.34 -19.46
N GLY A 428 8.30 -21.02 -19.22
CA GLY A 428 9.32 -20.05 -19.61
C GLY A 428 9.38 -19.76 -21.11
N VAL A 429 8.46 -20.33 -21.91
CA VAL A 429 8.38 -20.14 -23.36
C VAL A 429 7.12 -19.36 -23.69
N PHE A 430 7.22 -18.41 -24.64
CA PHE A 430 6.05 -17.69 -25.17
C PHE A 430 5.34 -18.55 -26.22
N ASP A 431 4.61 -19.55 -25.74
CA ASP A 431 3.90 -20.57 -26.53
C ASP A 431 2.45 -20.17 -26.85
N THR A 432 1.75 -21.00 -27.63
CA THR A 432 0.35 -20.81 -28.01
C THR A 432 -0.59 -20.70 -26.80
N ALA A 433 -0.31 -21.45 -25.70
CA ALA A 433 -1.11 -21.39 -24.49
C ALA A 433 -0.96 -20.02 -23.81
N THR A 434 0.28 -19.51 -23.73
CA THR A 434 0.59 -18.18 -23.23
C THR A 434 -0.05 -17.08 -24.05
N ILE A 435 0.00 -17.21 -25.39
CA ILE A 435 -0.64 -16.24 -26.32
C ILE A 435 -2.14 -16.19 -26.10
N ARG A 436 -2.83 -17.34 -26.05
CA ARG A 436 -4.29 -17.43 -25.83
C ARG A 436 -4.68 -16.83 -24.48
N ALA A 437 -3.97 -17.16 -23.42
CA ALA A 437 -4.24 -16.60 -22.08
C ALA A 437 -4.03 -15.07 -22.05
N LEU A 438 -2.98 -14.57 -22.70
CA LEU A 438 -2.69 -13.14 -22.78
C LEU A 438 -3.75 -12.41 -23.63
N GLN A 439 -4.19 -12.98 -24.73
CA GLN A 439 -5.26 -12.44 -25.57
C GLN A 439 -6.58 -12.33 -24.78
N ALA A 440 -6.97 -13.38 -24.07
CA ALA A 440 -8.13 -13.37 -23.18
C ALA A 440 -8.00 -12.28 -22.09
N ARG A 441 -6.83 -12.18 -21.47
CA ARG A 441 -6.57 -11.18 -20.42
C ARG A 441 -6.61 -9.75 -20.90
N THR A 442 -6.20 -9.50 -22.12
CA THR A 442 -6.16 -8.15 -22.75
C THR A 442 -7.44 -7.80 -23.50
N GLY A 443 -8.44 -8.70 -23.56
CA GLY A 443 -9.73 -8.44 -24.18
C GLY A 443 -9.70 -8.44 -25.72
N THR A 444 -8.75 -9.15 -26.33
CA THR A 444 -8.71 -9.32 -27.79
C THR A 444 -9.12 -10.73 -28.22
N SER A 445 -9.33 -10.95 -29.53
CA SER A 445 -9.72 -12.26 -30.07
C SER A 445 -8.69 -13.35 -29.71
N VAL A 446 -9.14 -14.46 -29.14
CA VAL A 446 -8.32 -15.58 -28.65
C VAL A 446 -8.00 -16.52 -29.80
N THR A 447 -7.03 -16.18 -30.62
CA THR A 447 -6.63 -16.95 -31.82
C THR A 447 -5.46 -17.90 -31.57
N GLY A 448 -4.62 -17.60 -30.56
CA GLY A 448 -3.34 -18.28 -30.35
C GLY A 448 -2.23 -17.83 -31.28
N VAL A 449 -2.47 -16.81 -32.12
CA VAL A 449 -1.49 -16.19 -33.01
C VAL A 449 -1.14 -14.81 -32.49
N TRP A 450 0.15 -14.56 -32.25
CA TRP A 450 0.65 -13.26 -31.83
C TRP A 450 0.82 -12.34 -33.00
N ASN A 451 0.11 -11.23 -33.05
CA ASN A 451 0.07 -10.30 -34.18
C ASN A 451 -0.12 -8.85 -33.73
N ALA A 452 -0.17 -7.91 -34.67
CA ALA A 452 -0.35 -6.48 -34.41
C ALA A 452 -1.55 -6.17 -33.54
N ARG A 453 -2.69 -6.84 -33.73
CA ARG A 453 -3.90 -6.68 -32.88
C ARG A 453 -3.64 -7.09 -31.43
N SER A 454 -2.94 -8.22 -31.26
CA SER A 454 -2.57 -8.71 -29.89
C SER A 454 -1.62 -7.75 -29.19
N ILE A 455 -0.65 -7.18 -29.95
CA ILE A 455 0.30 -6.20 -29.40
C ILE A 455 -0.41 -4.90 -29.02
N ALA A 456 -1.26 -4.38 -29.91
CA ALA A 456 -2.05 -3.17 -29.63
C ALA A 456 -2.95 -3.37 -28.40
N ALA A 457 -3.61 -4.52 -28.25
CA ALA A 457 -4.41 -4.85 -27.08
C ALA A 457 -3.56 -4.90 -25.81
N LEU A 458 -2.37 -5.50 -25.86
CA LEU A 458 -1.43 -5.48 -24.74
C LEU A 458 -0.94 -4.07 -24.42
N GLN A 459 -0.56 -3.29 -25.41
CA GLN A 459 -0.13 -1.90 -25.21
C GLN A 459 -1.24 -1.07 -24.55
N ASN A 460 -2.49 -1.19 -25.01
CA ASN A 460 -3.64 -0.57 -24.36
C ASN A 460 -3.83 -1.06 -22.92
N TYR A 461 -3.76 -2.37 -22.71
CA TYR A 461 -3.87 -2.96 -21.38
C TYR A 461 -2.80 -2.45 -20.42
N LEU A 462 -1.59 -2.26 -20.93
CA LEU A 462 -0.44 -1.72 -20.21
C LEU A 462 -0.43 -0.19 -20.16
N TRP A 463 -1.40 0.50 -20.77
CA TRP A 463 -1.42 1.95 -20.93
C TRP A 463 -0.14 2.52 -21.59
N LEU A 464 0.39 1.78 -22.54
CA LEU A 464 1.48 2.26 -23.36
C LEU A 464 0.91 3.02 -24.58
N TYR A 465 1.72 3.91 -25.12
CA TYR A 465 1.40 4.53 -26.41
C TYR A 465 1.40 3.49 -27.52
N LEU A 466 0.38 3.51 -28.40
CA LEU A 466 0.30 2.62 -29.56
C LEU A 466 1.34 3.04 -30.60
N ASP A 467 2.21 2.11 -31.00
CA ASP A 467 3.31 2.35 -31.90
C ASP A 467 3.18 1.55 -33.23
N ASN A 468 2.00 0.97 -33.49
CA ASN A 468 1.69 0.14 -34.64
C ASN A 468 2.64 -1.07 -34.83
N ALA A 469 3.25 -1.55 -33.76
CA ALA A 469 4.14 -2.70 -33.82
C ALA A 469 3.39 -3.97 -34.31
N THR A 470 4.02 -4.74 -35.16
CA THR A 470 3.50 -6.02 -35.64
C THR A 470 4.11 -7.22 -34.91
N THR A 471 5.21 -7.01 -34.20
CA THR A 471 5.94 -7.99 -33.39
C THR A 471 6.33 -7.39 -32.05
N TRP A 472 6.88 -8.20 -31.16
CA TRP A 472 7.46 -7.70 -29.93
C TRP A 472 8.56 -6.67 -30.20
N ASN A 473 8.51 -5.56 -29.47
CA ASN A 473 9.58 -4.58 -29.43
C ASN A 473 10.03 -4.31 -27.98
N SER A 474 11.20 -3.72 -27.83
CA SER A 474 11.81 -3.48 -26.53
C SER A 474 10.94 -2.62 -25.61
N ARG A 475 10.19 -1.67 -26.16
CA ARG A 475 9.27 -0.80 -25.42
C ARG A 475 8.10 -1.57 -24.83
N THR A 476 7.45 -2.40 -25.62
CA THR A 476 6.32 -3.23 -25.17
C THR A 476 6.76 -4.26 -24.14
N VAL A 477 7.92 -4.91 -24.37
CA VAL A 477 8.49 -5.86 -23.43
C VAL A 477 8.88 -5.18 -22.11
N ALA A 478 9.57 -4.03 -22.16
CA ALA A 478 9.91 -3.28 -20.94
C ALA A 478 8.66 -2.81 -20.18
N GLY A 479 7.60 -2.40 -20.89
CA GLY A 479 6.30 -2.07 -20.31
C GLY A 479 5.66 -3.27 -19.61
N LEU A 480 5.70 -4.44 -20.24
CA LEU A 480 5.24 -5.70 -19.63
C LEU A 480 6.07 -6.07 -18.40
N GLN A 481 7.40 -6.02 -18.47
CA GLN A 481 8.28 -6.32 -17.34
C GLN A 481 8.02 -5.41 -16.14
N ARG A 482 7.85 -4.09 -16.36
CA ARG A 482 7.44 -3.14 -15.30
C ARG A 482 6.08 -3.51 -14.73
N TYR A 483 5.12 -3.84 -15.58
CA TYR A 483 3.79 -4.23 -15.13
C TYR A 483 3.84 -5.52 -14.28
N LEU A 484 4.52 -6.55 -14.76
CA LEU A 484 4.67 -7.81 -14.02
C LEU A 484 5.33 -7.59 -12.66
N ASN A 485 6.29 -6.67 -12.57
CA ASN A 485 6.91 -6.28 -11.29
C ASN A 485 5.94 -5.62 -10.30
N THR A 486 4.77 -5.19 -10.74
CA THR A 486 3.70 -4.69 -9.85
C THR A 486 2.64 -5.74 -9.53
N GLN A 487 2.69 -6.92 -10.17
CA GLN A 487 1.69 -7.99 -10.05
C GLN A 487 2.23 -9.25 -9.36
N LEU A 488 3.51 -9.36 -9.19
CA LEU A 488 4.23 -10.52 -8.64
C LEU A 488 4.87 -10.23 -7.30
#